data_a75cecc3abf32170c386679be918855e
#
_entry.id   a75cecc3abf32170c386679be918855e
#
_cell.length_a   1.000
_cell.length_b   1.000
_cell.length_c   1.000
_cell.angle_alpha   90.00
_cell.angle_beta   90.00
_cell.angle_gamma   90.00
#
_symmetry.space_group_name_H-M   'P 1'
#
loop_
_entity.id
_entity.type
_entity.pdbx_description
1 polymer ?
#
loop_
_entity_poly.entity_id
_entity_poly.type
_entity_poly.pdbx_seq_one_letter_code
_entity_poly.pdbx_strand_id
1 'polypeptide(L)'
;MNIAIIGAGLSGAVLTHQLQSKHPVTLLEKSRGAGGRMATRRQEHQAWDHGAPYFTARSLDLQRFLEPAKTSGVIADWKPNIKTLSHRQKPFRRLWFEPHLISQP
;
A
#
# COMPACT_ATOMS: atom_id res chain seq x y z
N MET A 1 25.68 -13.29 5.74
CA MET A 1 25.35 -13.68 4.35
C MET A 1 24.92 -12.43 3.62
N ASN A 2 25.41 -12.18 2.44
CA ASN A 2 24.96 -11.07 1.60
C ASN A 2 23.72 -11.50 0.82
N ILE A 3 22.65 -10.70 0.85
CA ILE A 3 21.36 -11.01 0.24
C ILE A 3 21.07 -9.97 -0.83
N ALA A 4 20.72 -10.42 -2.03
CA ALA A 4 20.18 -9.57 -3.08
C ALA A 4 18.69 -9.85 -3.27
N ILE A 5 17.85 -8.81 -3.23
CA ILE A 5 16.41 -8.88 -3.48
C ILE A 5 16.11 -8.14 -4.77
N ILE A 6 15.40 -8.78 -5.70
CA ILE A 6 15.06 -8.20 -7.00
C ILE A 6 13.60 -7.80 -6.98
N GLY A 7 13.35 -6.51 -7.21
CA GLY A 7 12.03 -5.88 -7.22
C GLY A 7 11.68 -5.17 -5.90
N ALA A 8 11.57 -3.84 -5.96
CA ALA A 8 11.17 -3.00 -4.83
C ALA A 8 9.65 -2.77 -4.77
N GLY A 9 8.86 -3.79 -5.10
CA GLY A 9 7.44 -3.82 -4.76
C GLY A 9 7.23 -4.08 -3.26
N LEU A 10 5.97 -4.17 -2.81
CA LEU A 10 5.64 -4.37 -1.40
C LEU A 10 6.40 -5.56 -0.77
N SER A 11 6.40 -6.71 -1.43
CA SER A 11 7.05 -7.92 -0.91
C SER A 11 8.56 -7.75 -0.75
N GLY A 12 9.23 -7.17 -1.77
CA GLY A 12 10.67 -6.92 -1.70
C GLY A 12 11.03 -5.90 -0.62
N ALA A 13 10.23 -4.83 -0.47
CA ALA A 13 10.43 -3.82 0.56
C ALA A 13 10.26 -4.39 1.97
N VAL A 14 9.19 -5.17 2.21
CA VAL A 14 8.94 -5.83 3.51
C VAL A 14 10.06 -6.81 3.84
N LEU A 15 10.46 -7.64 2.88
CA LEU A 15 11.53 -8.61 3.09
C LEU A 15 12.86 -7.92 3.39
N THR A 16 13.19 -6.84 2.67
CA THR A 16 14.36 -6.01 2.94
C THR A 16 14.31 -5.45 4.37
N HIS A 17 13.18 -4.87 4.76
CA HIS A 17 13.00 -4.31 6.09
C HIS A 17 13.22 -5.34 7.20
N GLN A 18 12.74 -6.57 7.01
CA GLN A 18 12.90 -7.64 8.00
C GLN A 18 14.32 -8.21 8.08
N LEU A 19 15.03 -8.25 6.96
CA LEU A 19 16.35 -8.90 6.90
C LEU A 19 17.53 -7.94 7.17
N GLN A 20 17.38 -6.64 6.88
CA GLN A 20 18.48 -5.66 6.97
C GLN A 20 19.09 -5.51 8.37
N SER A 21 18.35 -5.86 9.42
CA SER A 21 18.84 -5.84 10.79
C SER A 21 19.84 -6.95 11.10
N LYS A 22 19.84 -8.04 10.31
CA LYS A 22 20.66 -9.24 10.54
C LYS A 22 21.66 -9.51 9.41
N HIS A 23 21.40 -8.98 8.23
CA HIS A 23 22.17 -9.27 7.03
C HIS A 23 22.38 -8.02 6.18
N PRO A 24 23.54 -7.88 5.49
CA PRO A 24 23.68 -6.92 4.40
C PRO A 24 22.69 -7.28 3.28
N VAL A 25 21.74 -6.37 2.97
CA VAL A 25 20.73 -6.57 1.94
C VAL A 25 20.86 -5.51 0.87
N THR A 26 20.88 -5.95 -0.39
CA THR A 26 20.83 -5.08 -1.57
C THR A 26 19.49 -5.27 -2.26
N LEU A 27 18.68 -4.21 -2.32
CA LEU A 27 17.41 -4.20 -3.04
C LEU A 27 17.59 -3.59 -4.42
N LEU A 28 17.30 -4.35 -5.46
CA LEU A 28 17.45 -3.95 -6.86
C LEU A 28 16.08 -3.71 -7.49
N GLU A 29 15.89 -2.55 -8.11
CA GLU A 29 14.65 -2.18 -8.80
C GLU A 29 14.97 -1.71 -10.23
N LYS A 30 14.24 -2.25 -11.22
CA LYS A 30 14.42 -1.90 -12.63
C LYS A 30 13.74 -0.59 -13.03
N SER A 31 12.69 -0.21 -12.30
CA SER A 31 11.94 1.02 -12.57
C SER A 31 12.58 2.25 -11.90
N ARG A 32 12.11 3.44 -12.25
CA ARG A 32 12.64 4.69 -11.70
C ARG A 32 12.30 4.89 -10.22
N GLY A 33 11.38 4.13 -9.66
CA GLY A 33 10.94 4.25 -8.28
C GLY A 33 10.47 2.93 -7.69
N ALA A 34 10.53 2.82 -6.38
CA ALA A 34 9.98 1.70 -5.62
C ALA A 34 8.45 1.73 -5.60
N GLY A 35 7.83 0.62 -5.16
CA GLY A 35 6.39 0.49 -4.95
C GLY A 35 5.71 -0.52 -5.87
N GLY A 36 6.24 -0.78 -7.06
CA GLY A 36 5.67 -1.72 -8.02
C GLY A 36 4.20 -1.37 -8.32
N ARG A 37 3.27 -2.30 -8.07
CA ARG A 37 1.81 -2.09 -8.27
C ARG A 37 1.17 -1.10 -7.29
N MET A 38 1.88 -0.67 -6.27
CA MET A 38 1.46 0.38 -5.33
C MET A 38 2.17 1.72 -5.61
N ALA A 39 2.90 1.82 -6.72
CA ALA A 39 3.66 3.02 -7.04
C ALA A 39 2.75 4.24 -7.27
N THR A 40 3.13 5.35 -6.67
CA THR A 40 2.50 6.66 -6.89
C THR A 40 3.16 7.36 -8.07
N ARG A 41 2.37 7.83 -9.01
CA ARG A 41 2.86 8.68 -10.10
C ARG A 41 2.89 10.13 -9.64
N ARG A 42 4.03 10.77 -9.80
CA ARG A 42 4.23 12.18 -9.43
C ARG A 42 4.56 13.01 -10.67
N GLN A 43 3.94 14.16 -10.77
CA GLN A 43 4.22 15.14 -11.80
C GLN A 43 4.07 16.54 -11.20
N GLU A 44 5.18 17.30 -11.20
CA GLU A 44 5.25 18.63 -10.61
C GLU A 44 4.72 18.66 -9.16
N HIS A 45 3.54 19.27 -8.95
CA HIS A 45 2.90 19.40 -7.64
C HIS A 45 1.76 18.40 -7.39
N GLN A 46 1.59 17.39 -8.25
CA GLN A 46 0.50 16.44 -8.18
C GLN A 46 1.02 15.01 -8.01
N ALA A 47 0.25 14.20 -7.29
CA ALA A 47 0.56 12.79 -7.07
C ALA A 47 -0.71 11.94 -7.21
N TRP A 48 -0.60 10.79 -7.85
CA TRP A 48 -1.71 9.87 -8.05
C TRP A 48 -1.28 8.42 -7.76
N ASP A 49 -2.06 7.74 -6.95
CA ASP A 49 -1.94 6.32 -6.72
C ASP A 49 -2.70 5.59 -7.83
N HIS A 50 -2.01 5.32 -8.95
CA HIS A 50 -2.64 4.80 -10.15
C HIS A 50 -2.76 3.27 -10.18
N GLY A 51 -2.04 2.57 -9.33
CA GLY A 51 -2.03 1.10 -9.31
C GLY A 51 -2.94 0.51 -8.24
N ALA A 52 -2.78 0.91 -7.00
CA ALA A 52 -3.57 0.46 -5.85
C ALA A 52 -3.94 1.68 -5.00
N PRO A 53 -5.08 2.33 -5.29
CA PRO A 53 -5.47 3.57 -4.63
C PRO A 53 -5.83 3.36 -3.15
N TYR A 54 -6.16 2.14 -2.75
CA TYR A 54 -6.43 1.77 -1.37
C TYR A 54 -6.20 0.29 -1.14
N PHE A 55 -6.14 -0.11 0.11
CA PHE A 55 -6.11 -1.52 0.53
C PHE A 55 -6.88 -1.71 1.84
N THR A 56 -7.18 -2.96 2.18
CA THR A 56 -7.85 -3.32 3.45
C THR A 56 -6.92 -4.16 4.31
N ALA A 57 -6.78 -3.78 5.58
CA ALA A 57 -6.06 -4.55 6.58
C ALA A 57 -7.05 -5.30 7.48
N ARG A 58 -7.35 -6.56 7.14
CA ARG A 58 -8.33 -7.37 7.87
C ARG A 58 -7.75 -8.13 9.05
N SER A 59 -6.53 -8.66 8.90
CA SER A 59 -5.89 -9.42 9.97
C SER A 59 -5.26 -8.49 11.01
N LEU A 60 -5.32 -8.89 12.27
CA LEU A 60 -4.68 -8.16 13.37
C LEU A 60 -3.15 -8.03 13.16
N ASP A 61 -2.52 -9.06 12.58
CA ASP A 61 -1.08 -9.03 12.32
C ASP A 61 -0.71 -7.98 11.29
N LEU A 62 -1.51 -7.83 10.21
CA LEU A 62 -1.30 -6.77 9.23
C LEU A 62 -1.56 -5.39 9.84
N GLN A 63 -2.61 -5.24 10.65
CA GLN A 63 -2.89 -3.98 11.35
C GLN A 63 -1.73 -3.59 12.26
N ARG A 64 -1.21 -4.51 13.06
CA ARG A 64 -0.03 -4.29 13.92
C ARG A 64 1.22 -3.94 13.11
N PHE A 65 1.44 -4.63 12.00
CA PHE A 65 2.57 -4.35 11.09
C PHE A 65 2.50 -2.94 10.50
N LEU A 66 1.28 -2.44 10.20
CA LEU A 66 1.05 -1.13 9.59
C LEU A 66 0.98 0.02 10.61
N GLU A 67 0.86 -0.26 11.91
CA GLU A 67 0.71 0.75 12.94
C GLU A 67 1.81 1.82 12.94
N PRO A 68 3.11 1.50 12.77
CA PRO A 68 4.16 2.51 12.65
C PRO A 68 3.97 3.44 11.45
N ALA A 69 3.53 2.90 10.31
CA ALA A 69 3.27 3.69 9.11
C ALA A 69 2.04 4.60 9.27
N LYS A 70 1.02 4.15 10.00
CA LYS A 70 -0.16 4.96 10.35
C LYS A 70 0.21 6.07 11.32
N THR A 71 0.96 5.78 12.36
CA THR A 71 1.41 6.76 13.36
C THR A 71 2.31 7.84 12.75
N SER A 72 3.15 7.47 11.77
CA SER A 72 4.00 8.42 11.04
C SER A 72 3.28 9.19 9.92
N GLY A 73 2.00 8.91 9.67
CA GLY A 73 1.21 9.59 8.64
C GLY A 73 1.50 9.14 7.20
N VAL A 74 2.26 8.05 7.00
CA VAL A 74 2.51 7.47 5.67
C VAL A 74 1.26 6.84 5.10
N ILE A 75 0.39 6.29 5.95
CA ILE A 75 -0.93 5.77 5.60
C ILE A 75 -1.99 6.36 6.51
N ALA A 76 -3.22 6.47 6.01
CA ALA A 76 -4.34 7.03 6.76
C ALA A 76 -5.64 6.25 6.51
N ASP A 77 -6.58 6.35 7.45
CA ASP A 77 -7.92 5.80 7.25
C ASP A 77 -8.66 6.58 6.17
N TRP A 78 -9.15 5.89 5.17
CA TRP A 78 -9.93 6.48 4.11
C TRP A 78 -11.43 6.34 4.38
N LYS A 79 -12.13 7.47 4.42
CA LYS A 79 -13.59 7.54 4.56
C LYS A 79 -14.21 8.01 3.24
N PRO A 80 -14.38 7.13 2.24
CA PRO A 80 -14.83 7.54 0.92
C PRO A 80 -16.32 7.89 0.92
N ASN A 81 -16.69 8.88 0.11
CA ASN A 81 -18.09 9.14 -0.24
C ASN A 81 -18.42 8.32 -1.50
N ILE A 82 -18.95 7.11 -1.30
CA ILE A 82 -19.24 6.18 -2.39
C ILE A 82 -20.67 6.41 -2.87
N LYS A 83 -20.82 6.69 -4.18
CA LYS A 83 -22.12 6.75 -4.86
C LYS A 83 -22.19 5.62 -5.89
N THR A 84 -23.27 4.85 -5.86
CA THR A 84 -23.53 3.81 -6.85
C THR A 84 -24.48 4.36 -7.92
N LEU A 85 -24.00 4.34 -9.17
CA LEU A 85 -24.82 4.67 -10.33
C LEU A 85 -25.35 3.35 -10.91
N SER A 86 -26.59 2.96 -10.60
CA SER A 86 -27.19 1.77 -11.17
C SER A 86 -28.59 2.05 -11.73
N HIS A 87 -28.85 1.57 -12.95
CA HIS A 87 -30.19 1.60 -13.55
C HIS A 87 -31.11 0.47 -13.08
N ARG A 88 -30.61 -0.51 -12.33
CA ARG A 88 -31.39 -1.62 -11.77
C ARG A 88 -31.22 -1.63 -10.26
N GLN A 89 -32.33 -1.51 -9.55
CA GLN A 89 -32.44 -1.76 -8.10
C GLN A 89 -32.20 -3.25 -7.82
N LYS A 90 -30.95 -3.71 -7.89
CA LYS A 90 -30.57 -4.93 -7.21
C LYS A 90 -30.13 -4.54 -5.80
N PRO A 91 -30.61 -5.22 -4.74
CA PRO A 91 -30.13 -4.96 -3.41
C PRO A 91 -28.61 -5.15 -3.41
N PHE A 92 -27.89 -4.06 -3.21
CA PHE A 92 -26.46 -4.08 -3.08
C PHE A 92 -26.15 -4.88 -1.82
N ARG A 93 -25.53 -6.06 -1.95
CA ARG A 93 -24.92 -6.71 -0.80
C ARG A 93 -23.93 -5.71 -0.23
N ARG A 94 -24.17 -5.23 0.99
CA ARG A 94 -23.23 -4.40 1.72
C ARG A 94 -21.90 -5.12 1.73
N LEU A 95 -20.99 -4.70 0.87
CA LEU A 95 -19.57 -4.95 1.08
C LEU A 95 -19.25 -4.10 2.30
N TRP A 96 -19.02 -4.76 3.44
CA TRP A 96 -18.50 -4.10 4.62
C TRP A 96 -17.12 -3.59 4.27
N PHE A 97 -17.02 -2.29 4.09
CA PHE A 97 -15.74 -1.62 3.98
C PHE A 97 -15.22 -1.44 5.41
N GLU A 98 -14.30 -2.31 5.82
CA GLU A 98 -13.47 -2.01 6.97
C GLU A 98 -12.65 -0.75 6.67
N PRO A 99 -12.19 -0.02 7.70
CA PRO A 99 -11.43 1.20 7.48
C PRO A 99 -10.28 0.94 6.51
N HIS A 100 -10.30 1.66 5.41
CA HIS A 100 -9.30 1.57 4.36
C HIS A 100 -8.13 2.46 4.74
N LEU A 101 -6.92 1.89 4.69
CA LEU A 101 -5.69 2.63 4.90
C LEU A 101 -5.18 3.10 3.54
N ILE A 102 -4.97 4.38 3.36
CA ILE A 102 -4.45 4.97 2.13
C ILE A 102 -3.02 5.42 2.38
N SER A 103 -2.13 5.22 1.40
CA SER A 103 -0.85 5.91 1.39
C SER A 103 -1.10 7.42 1.23
N GLN A 104 -0.54 8.24 2.09
CA GLN A 104 -0.55 9.68 1.89
C GLN A 104 0.47 10.08 0.82
N PRO A 105 0.16 11.05 -0.05
CA PRO A 105 1.07 11.54 -1.08
C PRO A 105 2.32 12.21 -0.50
#